data_9b54d9347de9ef6fd98bdb65d1b6a57d
#
_entry.id   9b54d9347de9ef6fd98bdb65d1b6a57d
#
_cell.length_a   1.000
_cell.length_b   1.000
_cell.length_c   1.000
_cell.angle_alpha   90.00
_cell.angle_beta   90.00
_cell.angle_gamma   90.00
#
_symmetry.space_group_name_H-M   'P 1'
#
loop_
_entity.id
_entity.type
_entity.pdbx_description
1 polymer ?
#
loop_
_entity_poly.entity_id
_entity_poly.type
_entity_poly.pdbx_seq_one_letter_code
_entity_poly.pdbx_strand_id
1 'polypeptide(L)'
;MARIAGVNIPENKHIEISLTHIFGIGRNRAQDICDALGLEYFKKVSDLSEDELEKVRAEVAKYTLEGDLRREVSVNIKRLMDLGTNRGIRHRRKLPTRGQRTKTNARTRKGPKKPMRG
;
A
#
# COMPACT_ATOMS: atom_id res chain seq x y z
N MET A 1 -7.22 -8.59 -17.74
CA MET A 1 -7.13 -7.61 -16.65
C MET A 1 -6.35 -6.38 -17.09
N ALA A 2 -6.79 -5.21 -16.66
CA ALA A 2 -6.04 -3.98 -16.94
C ALA A 2 -4.80 -3.93 -16.05
N ARG A 3 -3.70 -3.37 -16.56
CA ARG A 3 -2.44 -3.24 -15.81
C ARG A 3 -2.10 -1.77 -15.62
N ILE A 4 -1.96 -1.35 -14.36
CA ILE A 4 -1.62 0.02 -13.99
C ILE A 4 -0.49 -0.04 -12.96
N ALA A 5 0.55 0.77 -13.15
CA ALA A 5 1.73 0.82 -12.27
C ALA A 5 2.38 -0.57 -12.08
N GLY A 6 2.34 -1.41 -13.11
CA GLY A 6 2.87 -2.76 -13.06
C GLY A 6 2.00 -3.78 -12.32
N VAL A 7 0.80 -3.39 -11.92
CA VAL A 7 -0.13 -4.24 -11.16
C VAL A 7 -1.37 -4.55 -12.00
N ASN A 8 -1.78 -5.81 -12.01
CA ASN A 8 -3.02 -6.21 -12.66
C ASN A 8 -4.19 -5.87 -11.74
N ILE A 9 -5.12 -5.06 -12.22
CA ILE A 9 -6.30 -4.65 -11.45
C ILE A 9 -7.55 -5.33 -12.01
N PRO A 10 -8.55 -5.64 -11.14
CA PRO A 10 -9.79 -6.26 -11.60
C PRO A 10 -10.57 -5.36 -12.56
N GLU A 11 -11.07 -5.92 -13.66
CA GLU A 11 -11.87 -5.19 -14.64
C GLU A 11 -13.36 -5.18 -14.31
N ASN A 12 -13.81 -6.12 -13.51
CA ASN A 12 -15.23 -6.28 -13.16
C ASN A 12 -15.66 -5.43 -11.96
N LYS A 13 -14.76 -4.64 -11.40
CA LYS A 13 -15.03 -3.75 -10.25
C LYS A 13 -15.03 -2.30 -10.69
N HIS A 14 -15.65 -1.44 -9.87
CA HIS A 14 -15.63 0.00 -10.07
C HIS A 14 -14.19 0.50 -10.06
N ILE A 15 -13.91 1.55 -10.83
CA ILE A 15 -12.55 2.11 -10.94
C ILE A 15 -12.00 2.52 -9.56
N GLU A 16 -12.83 3.10 -8.71
CA GLU A 16 -12.45 3.48 -7.35
C GLU A 16 -11.90 2.30 -6.55
N ILE A 17 -12.61 1.18 -6.59
CA ILE A 17 -12.24 -0.03 -5.85
C ILE A 17 -11.03 -0.73 -6.49
N SER A 18 -11.00 -0.79 -7.82
CA SER A 18 -9.90 -1.45 -8.55
C SER A 18 -8.56 -0.78 -8.29
N LEU A 19 -8.53 0.55 -8.21
CA LEU A 19 -7.29 1.29 -7.94
C LEU A 19 -6.73 0.99 -6.54
N THR A 20 -7.56 0.61 -5.58
CA THR A 20 -7.09 0.27 -4.23
C THR A 20 -6.25 -1.01 -4.17
N HIS A 21 -6.24 -1.81 -5.23
CA HIS A 21 -5.37 -2.99 -5.32
C HIS A 21 -3.90 -2.62 -5.53
N ILE A 22 -3.61 -1.36 -5.86
CA ILE A 22 -2.24 -0.88 -6.00
C ILE A 22 -1.73 -0.45 -4.63
N PHE A 23 -0.58 -0.98 -4.21
CA PHE A 23 0.03 -0.60 -2.93
C PHE A 23 0.38 0.89 -2.94
N GLY A 24 -0.16 1.63 -1.99
CA GLY A 24 0.01 3.08 -1.90
C GLY A 24 -1.23 3.87 -2.30
N ILE A 25 -2.25 3.23 -2.89
CA ILE A 25 -3.51 3.87 -3.22
C ILE A 25 -4.60 3.31 -2.32
N GLY A 26 -5.12 4.15 -1.43
CA GLY A 26 -6.32 3.87 -0.66
C GLY A 26 -7.54 4.43 -1.36
N ARG A 27 -8.71 4.28 -0.72
CA ARG A 27 -9.97 4.74 -1.28
C ARG A 27 -9.98 6.25 -1.56
N ASN A 28 -9.43 7.06 -0.67
CA ASN A 28 -9.39 8.51 -0.84
C ASN A 28 -8.53 8.93 -2.03
N ARG A 29 -7.36 8.34 -2.22
CA ARG A 29 -6.51 8.60 -3.39
C ARG A 29 -7.16 8.14 -4.68
N ALA A 30 -7.86 7.02 -4.64
CA ALA A 30 -8.61 6.53 -5.80
C ALA A 30 -9.70 7.52 -6.20
N GLN A 31 -10.42 8.08 -5.22
CA GLN A 31 -11.43 9.12 -5.46
C GLN A 31 -10.79 10.39 -6.02
N ASP A 32 -9.65 10.82 -5.47
CA ASP A 32 -8.93 12.01 -5.96
C ASP A 32 -8.49 11.84 -7.41
N ILE A 33 -8.03 10.66 -7.78
CA ILE A 33 -7.65 10.35 -9.17
C ILE A 33 -8.87 10.44 -10.09
N CYS A 34 -9.99 9.87 -9.69
CA CYS A 34 -11.23 9.93 -10.45
C CYS A 34 -11.73 11.37 -10.62
N ASP A 35 -11.66 12.17 -9.55
CA ASP A 35 -12.06 13.58 -9.58
C ASP A 35 -11.17 14.39 -10.53
N ALA A 36 -9.87 14.17 -10.50
CA ALA A 36 -8.93 14.88 -11.37
C ALA A 36 -9.17 14.59 -12.86
N LEU A 37 -9.66 13.38 -13.16
CA LEU A 37 -9.91 12.96 -14.54
C LEU A 37 -11.38 13.13 -14.96
N GLY A 38 -12.25 13.54 -14.05
CA GLY A 38 -13.68 13.66 -14.32
C GLY A 38 -14.39 12.32 -14.52
N LEU A 39 -13.86 11.24 -13.98
CA LEU A 39 -14.46 9.91 -14.07
C LEU A 39 -15.47 9.67 -12.95
N GLU A 40 -16.53 8.91 -13.25
CA GLU A 40 -17.48 8.49 -12.24
C GLU A 40 -16.87 7.34 -11.40
N TYR A 41 -17.06 7.39 -10.09
CA TYR A 41 -16.53 6.37 -9.19
C TYR A 41 -17.08 4.98 -9.46
N PHE A 42 -18.34 4.91 -9.91
CA PHE A 42 -19.06 3.65 -10.11
C PHE A 42 -18.83 3.04 -11.48
N LYS A 43 -18.04 3.66 -12.33
CA LYS A 43 -17.75 3.11 -13.65
C LYS A 43 -16.81 1.93 -13.51
N LYS A 44 -17.16 0.80 -14.13
CA LYS A 44 -16.30 -0.39 -14.12
C LYS A 44 -15.08 -0.18 -14.99
N VAL A 45 -13.97 -0.80 -14.61
CA VAL A 45 -12.72 -0.70 -15.39
C VAL A 45 -12.92 -1.23 -16.81
N SER A 46 -13.71 -2.28 -16.98
CA SER A 46 -14.01 -2.85 -18.30
C SER A 46 -14.75 -1.88 -19.22
N ASP A 47 -15.46 -0.90 -18.66
CA ASP A 47 -16.21 0.10 -19.43
C ASP A 47 -15.36 1.32 -19.82
N LEU A 48 -14.11 1.38 -19.37
CA LEU A 48 -13.20 2.47 -19.71
C LEU A 48 -12.56 2.23 -21.08
N SER A 49 -12.43 3.31 -21.87
CA SER A 49 -11.69 3.27 -23.14
C SER A 49 -10.18 3.23 -22.87
N GLU A 50 -9.41 2.87 -23.91
CA GLU A 50 -7.93 2.89 -23.81
C GLU A 50 -7.42 4.29 -23.49
N ASP A 51 -8.01 5.34 -24.04
CA ASP A 51 -7.62 6.71 -23.75
C ASP A 51 -7.85 7.06 -22.29
N GLU A 52 -8.98 6.63 -21.71
CA GLU A 52 -9.29 6.85 -20.31
C GLU A 52 -8.32 6.08 -19.42
N LEU A 53 -7.97 4.84 -19.78
CA LEU A 53 -6.97 4.05 -19.04
C LEU A 53 -5.59 4.71 -19.09
N GLU A 54 -5.19 5.26 -20.22
CA GLU A 54 -3.93 6.00 -20.35
C GLU A 54 -3.90 7.25 -19.44
N LYS A 55 -5.01 7.96 -19.35
CA LYS A 55 -5.13 9.10 -18.44
C LYS A 55 -5.01 8.65 -16.97
N VAL A 56 -5.63 7.52 -16.62
CA VAL A 56 -5.52 6.95 -15.27
C VAL A 56 -4.07 6.58 -14.97
N ARG A 57 -3.38 5.94 -15.90
CA ARG A 57 -1.96 5.58 -15.73
C ARG A 57 -1.09 6.81 -15.51
N ALA A 58 -1.31 7.88 -16.27
CA ALA A 58 -0.56 9.11 -16.13
C ALA A 58 -0.79 9.77 -14.77
N GLU A 59 -2.03 9.78 -14.29
CA GLU A 59 -2.37 10.34 -12.98
C GLU A 59 -1.79 9.52 -11.85
N VAL A 60 -1.86 8.19 -11.96
CA VAL A 60 -1.29 7.27 -10.95
C VAL A 60 0.22 7.43 -10.85
N ALA A 61 0.89 7.72 -11.96
CA ALA A 61 2.35 7.89 -11.98
C ALA A 61 2.85 9.06 -11.11
N LYS A 62 1.97 9.97 -10.71
CA LYS A 62 2.33 11.09 -9.82
C LYS A 62 2.53 10.68 -8.37
N TYR A 63 2.14 9.47 -7.98
CA TYR A 63 2.24 8.97 -6.62
C TYR A 63 3.41 8.01 -6.46
N THR A 64 3.96 7.94 -5.25
CA THR A 64 4.96 6.92 -4.89
C THR A 64 4.22 5.64 -4.56
N LEU A 65 4.38 4.60 -5.39
CA LEU A 65 3.58 3.38 -5.31
C LEU A 65 4.43 2.12 -5.34
N GLU A 66 3.85 1.00 -4.92
CA GLU A 66 4.36 -0.36 -5.04
C GLU A 66 5.82 -0.48 -4.60
N GLY A 67 6.71 -0.95 -5.46
CA GLY A 67 8.11 -1.16 -5.15
C GLY A 67 8.82 0.09 -4.64
N ASP A 68 8.52 1.25 -5.22
CA ASP A 68 9.10 2.52 -4.79
C ASP A 68 8.65 2.90 -3.39
N LEU A 69 7.36 2.73 -3.08
CA LEU A 69 6.84 2.99 -1.74
C LEU A 69 7.43 2.02 -0.72
N ARG A 70 7.50 0.74 -1.06
CA ARG A 70 8.10 -0.28 -0.17
C ARG A 70 9.56 0.03 0.11
N ARG A 71 10.29 0.47 -0.90
CA ARG A 71 11.70 0.89 -0.75
C ARG A 71 11.81 2.09 0.18
N GLU A 72 10.94 3.09 0.01
CA GLU A 72 10.92 4.27 0.86
C GLU A 72 10.66 3.92 2.32
N VAL A 73 9.68 3.06 2.59
CA VAL A 73 9.38 2.59 3.94
C VAL A 73 10.57 1.85 4.53
N SER A 74 11.20 0.95 3.77
CA SER A 74 12.37 0.20 4.22
C SER A 74 13.56 1.11 4.53
N VAL A 75 13.81 2.12 3.70
CA VAL A 75 14.87 3.11 3.92
C VAL A 75 14.60 3.93 5.19
N ASN A 76 13.35 4.34 5.41
CA ASN A 76 12.97 5.10 6.60
C ASN A 76 13.16 4.29 7.87
N ILE A 77 12.80 3.01 7.86
CA ILE A 77 13.00 2.11 9.00
C ILE A 77 14.49 1.91 9.25
N LYS A 78 15.27 1.67 8.20
CA LYS A 78 16.73 1.51 8.31
C LYS A 78 17.38 2.76 8.89
N ARG A 79 16.95 3.94 8.48
CA ARG A 79 17.42 5.21 9.03
C ARG A 79 17.20 5.29 10.54
N LEU A 80 16.01 4.90 11.01
CA LEU A 80 15.70 4.88 12.44
C LEU A 80 16.61 3.91 13.20
N MET A 81 16.90 2.75 12.61
CA MET A 81 17.82 1.78 13.18
C MET A 81 19.25 2.30 13.26
N ASP A 82 19.72 2.93 12.18
CA ASP A 82 21.08 3.46 12.07
C ASP A 82 21.31 4.62 13.06
N LEU A 83 20.28 5.42 13.33
CA LEU A 83 20.35 6.51 14.30
C LEU A 83 20.31 6.03 15.76
N GLY A 84 20.01 4.74 16.00
CA GLY A 84 19.95 4.20 17.34
C GLY A 84 18.78 4.70 18.19
N THR A 85 17.71 5.19 17.55
CA THR A 85 16.53 5.67 18.26
C THR A 85 15.78 4.52 18.93
N ASN A 86 14.95 4.82 19.93
CA ASN A 86 14.09 3.82 20.57
C ASN A 86 13.18 3.15 19.54
N ARG A 87 12.61 3.92 18.61
CA ARG A 87 11.80 3.37 17.52
C ARG A 87 12.61 2.41 16.65
N GLY A 88 13.85 2.77 16.31
CA GLY A 88 14.74 1.93 15.51
C GLY A 88 15.09 0.62 16.22
N ILE A 89 15.37 0.67 17.51
CA ILE A 89 15.63 -0.52 18.31
C ILE A 89 14.41 -1.45 18.33
N ARG A 90 13.21 -0.90 18.47
CA ARG A 90 11.95 -1.67 18.41
C ARG A 90 11.78 -2.36 17.05
N HIS A 91 12.09 -1.69 15.95
CA HIS A 91 12.06 -2.29 14.61
C HIS A 91 13.08 -3.41 14.48
N ARG A 92 14.30 -3.19 14.96
CA ARG A 92 15.37 -4.19 14.92
C ARG A 92 14.97 -5.46 15.67
N ARG A 93 14.30 -5.32 16.80
CA ARG A 93 13.84 -6.44 17.62
C ARG A 93 12.50 -7.00 17.17
N LYS A 94 11.89 -6.44 16.12
CA LYS A 94 10.56 -6.82 15.61
C LYS A 94 9.48 -6.71 16.68
N LEU A 95 9.51 -5.64 17.44
CA LEU A 95 8.55 -5.36 18.50
C LEU A 95 7.66 -4.19 18.11
N PRO A 96 6.44 -4.05 18.67
CA PRO A 96 5.59 -2.89 18.42
C PRO A 96 6.29 -1.60 18.77
N THR A 97 6.13 -0.57 17.92
CA THR A 97 6.80 0.73 18.07
C THR A 97 5.96 1.79 18.75
N ARG A 98 4.66 1.56 18.91
CA ARG A 98 3.71 2.55 19.44
C ARG A 98 3.19 2.23 20.83
N GLY A 99 4.01 1.60 21.67
CA GLY A 99 3.66 1.35 23.05
C GLY A 99 2.66 0.22 23.28
N GLN A 100 2.40 -0.61 22.27
CA GLN A 100 1.52 -1.75 22.43
C GLN A 100 2.10 -2.78 23.41
N ARG A 101 1.21 -3.54 24.01
CA ARG A 101 1.58 -4.58 24.95
C ARG A 101 2.33 -5.70 24.25
N THR A 102 3.47 -6.11 24.79
CA THR A 102 4.31 -7.17 24.20
C THR A 102 4.20 -8.50 24.94
N LYS A 103 3.66 -8.51 26.15
CA LYS A 103 3.64 -9.68 27.02
C LYS A 103 2.79 -10.82 26.47
N THR A 104 1.67 -10.52 25.83
CA THR A 104 0.70 -11.54 25.41
C THR A 104 0.56 -11.65 23.90
N ASN A 105 0.26 -10.57 23.22
CA ASN A 105 -0.04 -10.52 21.79
C ASN A 105 1.11 -9.87 21.02
N ALA A 106 0.84 -9.00 20.07
CA ALA A 106 1.81 -8.36 19.19
C ALA A 106 2.33 -9.29 18.10
N ARG A 107 1.49 -10.22 17.64
CA ARG A 107 1.88 -11.22 16.63
C ARG A 107 2.18 -10.62 15.26
N THR A 108 1.57 -9.50 14.91
CA THR A 108 1.84 -8.82 13.64
C THR A 108 3.33 -8.45 13.50
N ARG A 109 3.97 -8.03 14.58
CA ARG A 109 5.40 -7.66 14.59
C ARG A 109 6.31 -8.82 14.95
N LYS A 110 5.92 -9.63 15.93
CA LYS A 110 6.71 -10.76 16.39
C LYS A 110 6.64 -11.98 15.47
N GLY A 111 5.59 -12.05 14.64
CA GLY A 111 5.30 -13.21 13.84
C GLY A 111 4.49 -14.27 14.59
N PRO A 112 4.21 -15.40 13.94
CA PRO A 112 3.42 -16.48 14.56
C PRO A 112 4.08 -17.01 15.81
N LYS A 113 3.25 -17.45 16.76
CA LYS A 113 3.73 -18.06 18.00
C LYS A 113 4.46 -19.38 17.67
N LYS A 114 5.68 -19.52 18.16
CA LYS A 114 6.45 -20.73 17.93
C LYS A 114 5.90 -21.86 18.81
N PRO A 115 5.78 -23.11 18.27
CA PRO A 115 5.37 -24.23 19.09
C PRO A 115 6.41 -24.51 20.17
N MET A 116 5.92 -24.85 21.36
CA MET A 116 6.80 -25.27 22.45
C MET A 116 7.34 -26.66 22.14
N ARG A 117 8.63 -26.83 22.29
CA ARG A 117 9.24 -28.15 22.21
C ARG A 117 9.06 -28.81 23.57
N GLY A 118 8.29 -29.86 23.55
CA GLY A 118 8.05 -30.67 24.74
C GLY A 118 9.29 -31.42 25.22
#